data_b1c34c86efa26ebc155ae704752f07b6
#
_entry.id   b1c34c86efa26ebc155ae704752f07b6
#
_cell.length_a   1.000
_cell.length_b   1.000
_cell.length_c   1.000
_cell.angle_alpha   90.00
_cell.angle_beta   90.00
_cell.angle_gamma   90.00
#
_symmetry.space_group_name_H-M   'P 1'
#
loop_
_entity.id
_entity.type
_entity.pdbx_description
1 polymer ?
#
loop_
_entity_poly.entity_id
_entity_poly.type
_entity_poly.pdbx_seq_one_letter_code
_entity_poly.pdbx_strand_id
1 'polypeptide(L)'
;MKKEVLKVSKNKWLEIKNQIEITEIYINGDIESDVENDGFLELFGINDTNIYPLDIKDALKESENKEVHVHINSYGGDMFAGVAICNMLKNHKGKTVAYVDGLAASAASIIAFGCDEIIIPSNAYLMIHRVSCGIFGNADDFLKQIEVLEKLEDGIANTYEEKAVEGVTKEQILNLMKEESWFNGQEAAKYFDVKVDEKANFVNYVSTNQKFKNIPRNILNKINDKKAELEKKKELNWKI
;
A
#
# COMPACT_ATOMS: atom_id res chain seq x y z
N MET A 1 -16.01 -29.13 -13.40
CA MET A 1 -16.21 -28.73 -12.00
C MET A 1 -16.08 -27.21 -11.92
N LYS A 2 -17.10 -26.48 -11.49
CA LYS A 2 -17.00 -25.04 -11.22
C LYS A 2 -16.09 -24.88 -10.00
N LYS A 3 -15.01 -24.12 -10.14
CA LYS A 3 -14.16 -23.72 -9.02
C LYS A 3 -15.02 -22.89 -8.08
N GLU A 4 -15.23 -23.36 -6.88
CA GLU A 4 -15.94 -22.58 -5.86
C GLU A 4 -14.96 -21.52 -5.36
N VAL A 5 -15.20 -20.28 -5.70
CA VAL A 5 -14.44 -19.13 -5.18
C VAL A 5 -15.28 -18.60 -4.03
N LEU A 6 -14.80 -18.79 -2.82
CA LEU A 6 -15.37 -18.12 -1.65
C LEU A 6 -14.92 -16.66 -1.70
N LYS A 7 -15.83 -15.77 -2.04
CA LYS A 7 -15.61 -14.34 -2.02
C LYS A 7 -16.00 -13.82 -0.64
N VAL A 8 -15.00 -13.39 0.13
CA VAL A 8 -15.21 -12.65 1.37
C VAL A 8 -14.84 -11.20 1.09
N SER A 9 -15.82 -10.35 0.88
CA SER A 9 -15.61 -8.91 0.75
C SER A 9 -16.12 -8.26 2.02
N LYS A 10 -15.24 -7.66 2.82
CA LYS A 10 -15.64 -6.90 4.02
C LYS A 10 -16.05 -5.47 3.66
N ASN A 11 -15.42 -4.89 2.64
CA ASN A 11 -15.79 -3.59 2.09
C ASN A 11 -15.42 -3.49 0.60
N LYS A 12 -15.71 -2.38 -0.04
CA LYS A 12 -15.46 -2.15 -1.47
C LYS A 12 -13.96 -2.06 -1.81
N TRP A 13 -13.10 -1.78 -0.83
CA TRP A 13 -11.69 -1.48 -0.99
C TRP A 13 -10.77 -2.62 -0.57
N LEU A 14 -11.29 -3.53 0.26
CA LEU A 14 -10.65 -4.79 0.61
C LEU A 14 -11.45 -5.96 0.03
N GLU A 15 -10.92 -6.63 -0.96
CA GLU A 15 -11.52 -7.82 -1.54
C GLU A 15 -10.60 -9.03 -1.30
N ILE A 16 -11.16 -10.11 -0.77
CA ILE A 16 -10.44 -11.36 -0.52
C ILE A 16 -11.13 -12.46 -1.33
N LYS A 17 -10.35 -13.16 -2.15
CA LYS A 17 -10.82 -14.30 -2.95
C LYS A 17 -10.03 -15.54 -2.57
N ASN A 18 -10.63 -16.40 -1.77
CA ASN A 18 -10.01 -17.65 -1.38
C ASN A 18 -10.32 -18.74 -2.41
N GLN A 19 -9.31 -19.14 -3.18
CA GLN A 19 -9.39 -20.20 -4.18
C GLN A 19 -8.77 -21.51 -3.61
N ILE A 20 -8.78 -22.58 -4.40
CA ILE A 20 -8.27 -23.89 -3.94
C ILE A 20 -6.77 -23.83 -3.61
N GLU A 21 -5.97 -23.19 -4.47
CA GLU A 21 -4.49 -23.17 -4.35
C GLU A 21 -3.93 -21.78 -4.01
N ILE A 22 -4.69 -20.71 -4.27
CA ILE A 22 -4.24 -19.33 -4.15
C ILE A 22 -5.29 -18.52 -3.39
N THR A 23 -4.82 -17.62 -2.53
CA THR A 23 -5.65 -16.57 -1.96
C THR A 23 -5.23 -15.23 -2.57
N GLU A 24 -6.17 -14.49 -3.14
CA GLU A 24 -5.95 -13.12 -3.64
C GLU A 24 -6.50 -12.11 -2.63
N ILE A 25 -5.68 -11.13 -2.25
CA ILE A 25 -6.02 -10.02 -1.36
C ILE A 25 -5.85 -8.72 -2.13
N TYR A 26 -6.91 -7.94 -2.29
CA TYR A 26 -6.88 -6.66 -3.01
C TYR A 26 -6.93 -5.50 -2.02
N ILE A 27 -5.88 -4.70 -1.98
CA ILE A 27 -5.69 -3.52 -1.11
C ILE A 27 -5.84 -2.27 -1.97
N ASN A 28 -7.03 -1.65 -1.97
CA ASN A 28 -7.35 -0.49 -2.79
C ASN A 28 -7.70 0.77 -1.98
N GLY A 29 -7.65 0.71 -0.65
CA GLY A 29 -8.03 1.78 0.26
C GLY A 29 -6.85 2.35 1.05
N ASP A 30 -7.16 3.25 1.98
CA ASP A 30 -6.23 3.76 2.96
C ASP A 30 -5.95 2.69 4.04
N ILE A 31 -4.72 2.65 4.54
CA ILE A 31 -4.29 1.71 5.57
C ILE A 31 -4.44 2.39 6.92
N GLU A 32 -5.23 1.79 7.82
CA GLU A 32 -5.54 2.35 9.13
C GLU A 32 -5.29 1.34 10.25
N SER A 33 -5.13 1.86 11.48
CA SER A 33 -4.94 1.00 12.65
C SER A 33 -6.26 0.40 13.12
N ASP A 34 -6.22 -0.83 13.69
CA ASP A 34 -7.41 -1.49 14.25
C ASP A 34 -8.04 -0.70 15.41
N VAL A 35 -7.28 0.18 16.06
CA VAL A 35 -7.74 1.01 17.18
C VAL A 35 -8.76 2.07 16.72
N GLU A 36 -8.69 2.49 15.46
CA GLU A 36 -9.60 3.50 14.90
C GLU A 36 -10.89 2.88 14.32
N ASN A 37 -10.95 1.55 14.27
CA ASN A 37 -12.14 0.82 13.82
C ASN A 37 -13.13 0.65 14.98
N ASP A 38 -13.85 1.72 15.32
CA ASP A 38 -14.85 1.72 16.41
C ASP A 38 -16.26 1.29 15.98
N GLY A 39 -16.43 0.91 14.70
CA GLY A 39 -17.74 0.55 14.14
C GLY A 39 -18.71 1.74 14.01
N PHE A 40 -18.27 2.94 14.33
CA PHE A 40 -19.11 4.15 14.28
C PHE A 40 -19.61 4.43 12.87
N LEU A 41 -18.78 4.24 11.86
CA LEU A 41 -19.14 4.44 10.46
C LEU A 41 -20.22 3.45 10.01
N GLU A 42 -20.13 2.18 10.42
CA GLU A 42 -21.14 1.15 10.15
C GLU A 42 -22.51 1.49 10.77
N LEU A 43 -22.52 2.07 11.96
CA LEU A 43 -23.74 2.47 12.66
C LEU A 43 -24.52 3.54 11.86
N PHE A 44 -23.84 4.36 11.09
CA PHE A 44 -24.46 5.40 10.24
C PHE A 44 -24.61 4.97 8.77
N GLY A 45 -24.33 3.71 8.44
CA GLY A 45 -24.41 3.19 7.07
C GLY A 45 -23.37 3.80 6.13
N ILE A 46 -22.28 4.34 6.67
CA ILE A 46 -21.14 4.87 5.92
C ILE A 46 -20.23 3.69 5.62
N ASN A 47 -20.01 3.42 4.32
CA ASN A 47 -19.11 2.36 3.90
C ASN A 47 -17.67 2.70 4.35
N ASP A 48 -17.09 1.84 5.15
CA ASP A 48 -15.68 1.89 5.48
C ASP A 48 -14.82 1.64 4.23
N THR A 49 -13.83 2.49 4.01
CA THR A 49 -12.91 2.41 2.86
C THR A 49 -11.52 1.98 3.26
N ASN A 50 -11.30 1.69 4.53
CA ASN A 50 -10.00 1.44 5.12
C ASN A 50 -9.62 -0.04 5.09
N ILE A 51 -8.33 -0.30 5.19
CA ILE A 51 -7.71 -1.61 5.27
C ILE A 51 -7.10 -1.76 6.65
N TYR A 52 -7.51 -2.78 7.38
CA TYR A 52 -7.08 -3.01 8.76
C TYR A 52 -6.20 -4.25 8.89
N PRO A 53 -5.19 -4.25 9.78
CA PRO A 53 -4.34 -5.42 10.05
C PRO A 53 -5.13 -6.68 10.43
N LEU A 54 -6.21 -6.55 11.21
CA LEU A 54 -7.06 -7.69 11.61
C LEU A 54 -7.71 -8.37 10.41
N ASP A 55 -8.14 -7.62 9.40
CA ASP A 55 -8.73 -8.18 8.18
C ASP A 55 -7.74 -9.02 7.39
N ILE A 56 -6.51 -8.51 7.27
CA ILE A 56 -5.42 -9.24 6.60
C ILE A 56 -5.00 -10.47 7.40
N LYS A 57 -4.93 -10.37 8.74
CA LYS A 57 -4.65 -11.49 9.62
C LYS A 57 -5.66 -12.63 9.43
N ASP A 58 -6.95 -12.30 9.38
CA ASP A 58 -8.01 -13.29 9.17
C ASP A 58 -7.89 -13.94 7.79
N ALA A 59 -7.62 -13.16 6.74
CA ALA A 59 -7.39 -13.66 5.39
C ALA A 59 -6.19 -14.63 5.32
N LEU A 60 -5.07 -14.27 5.95
CA LEU A 60 -3.87 -15.10 6.00
C LEU A 60 -4.10 -16.39 6.81
N LYS A 61 -4.89 -16.32 7.88
CA LYS A 61 -5.28 -17.50 8.65
C LYS A 61 -6.14 -18.47 7.83
N GLU A 62 -7.09 -17.96 7.04
CA GLU A 62 -7.93 -18.77 6.14
C GLU A 62 -7.12 -19.33 4.94
N SER A 63 -6.04 -18.64 4.57
CA SER A 63 -5.13 -19.09 3.50
C SER A 63 -4.26 -20.29 3.92
N GLU A 64 -4.04 -20.46 5.22
CA GLU A 64 -3.16 -21.49 5.80
C GLU A 64 -1.74 -21.49 5.18
N ASN A 65 -1.47 -22.47 4.28
CA ASN A 65 -0.18 -22.62 3.60
C ASN A 65 -0.28 -22.35 2.08
N LYS A 66 -1.40 -21.79 1.61
CA LYS A 66 -1.59 -21.47 0.19
C LYS A 66 -0.67 -20.32 -0.23
N GLU A 67 -0.44 -20.22 -1.53
CA GLU A 67 0.16 -19.03 -2.10
C GLU A 67 -0.79 -17.83 -1.95
N VAL A 68 -0.24 -16.68 -1.56
CA VAL A 68 -1.02 -15.44 -1.36
C VAL A 68 -0.55 -14.39 -2.35
N HIS A 69 -1.47 -13.89 -3.16
CA HIS A 69 -1.27 -12.78 -4.07
C HIS A 69 -1.88 -11.50 -3.47
N VAL A 70 -1.04 -10.50 -3.23
CA VAL A 70 -1.44 -9.20 -2.67
C VAL A 70 -1.44 -8.16 -3.77
N HIS A 71 -2.61 -7.79 -4.23
CA HIS A 71 -2.83 -6.75 -5.24
C HIS A 71 -2.92 -5.39 -4.56
N ILE A 72 -2.04 -4.45 -4.91
CA ILE A 72 -1.90 -3.18 -4.20
C ILE A 72 -2.14 -2.01 -5.16
N ASN A 73 -3.11 -1.17 -4.78
CA ASN A 73 -3.35 0.12 -5.41
C ASN A 73 -3.76 1.14 -4.34
N SER A 74 -2.79 1.58 -3.53
CA SER A 74 -3.04 2.38 -2.32
C SER A 74 -1.99 3.47 -2.15
N TYR A 75 -2.43 4.60 -1.59
CA TYR A 75 -1.54 5.69 -1.15
C TYR A 75 -0.86 5.42 0.18
N GLY A 76 -1.20 4.34 0.87
CA GLY A 76 -0.70 4.04 2.20
C GLY A 76 -1.65 4.53 3.29
N GLY A 77 -1.11 5.00 4.40
CA GLY A 77 -1.85 5.43 5.58
C GLY A 77 -1.03 5.24 6.85
N ASP A 78 -1.60 4.60 7.87
CA ASP A 78 -0.91 4.35 9.14
C ASP A 78 0.33 3.46 8.96
N MET A 79 1.46 3.96 9.43
CA MET A 79 2.75 3.27 9.31
C MET A 79 2.79 1.97 10.11
N PHE A 80 2.25 1.98 11.36
CA PHE A 80 2.32 0.80 12.21
C PHE A 80 1.39 -0.30 11.70
N ALA A 81 0.24 0.06 11.14
CA ALA A 81 -0.63 -0.88 10.44
C ALA A 81 0.07 -1.50 9.24
N GLY A 82 0.76 -0.68 8.42
CA GLY A 82 1.57 -1.16 7.30
C GLY A 82 2.67 -2.12 7.72
N VAL A 83 3.43 -1.79 8.78
CA VAL A 83 4.47 -2.67 9.35
C VAL A 83 3.87 -3.96 9.92
N ALA A 84 2.72 -3.89 10.60
CA ALA A 84 2.05 -5.08 11.12
C ALA A 84 1.66 -6.04 9.99
N ILE A 85 1.03 -5.53 8.92
CA ILE A 85 0.67 -6.33 7.74
C ILE A 85 1.92 -6.90 7.05
N CYS A 86 2.97 -6.09 6.87
CA CYS A 86 4.26 -6.53 6.32
C CYS A 86 4.80 -7.76 7.08
N ASN A 87 4.85 -7.67 8.41
CA ASN A 87 5.33 -8.76 9.26
C ASN A 87 4.42 -10.01 9.21
N MET A 88 3.11 -9.83 9.06
CA MET A 88 2.18 -10.96 8.87
C MET A 88 2.46 -11.70 7.57
N LEU A 89 2.71 -10.96 6.47
CA LEU A 89 3.07 -11.53 5.17
C LEU A 89 4.41 -12.26 5.22
N LYS A 90 5.44 -11.66 5.83
CA LYS A 90 6.75 -12.32 6.05
C LYS A 90 6.64 -13.62 6.85
N ASN A 91 5.69 -13.71 7.77
CA ASN A 91 5.49 -14.89 8.62
C ASN A 91 4.52 -15.92 8.01
N HIS A 92 3.91 -15.62 6.86
CA HIS A 92 3.04 -16.56 6.17
C HIS A 92 3.85 -17.78 5.68
N LYS A 93 3.29 -18.99 5.80
CA LYS A 93 4.02 -20.22 5.46
C LYS A 93 4.02 -20.53 3.96
N GLY A 94 3.00 -20.09 3.25
CA GLY A 94 2.93 -20.18 1.79
C GLY A 94 3.72 -19.06 1.15
N LYS A 95 3.99 -19.18 -0.15
CA LYS A 95 4.61 -18.11 -0.91
C LYS A 95 3.71 -16.86 -0.97
N THR A 96 4.32 -15.68 -0.83
CA THR A 96 3.62 -14.39 -0.93
C THR A 96 4.14 -13.59 -2.12
N VAL A 97 3.23 -13.03 -2.94
CA VAL A 97 3.58 -12.22 -4.12
C VAL A 97 2.81 -10.91 -4.10
N ALA A 98 3.51 -9.79 -4.07
CA ALA A 98 2.91 -8.47 -4.22
C ALA A 98 2.82 -8.08 -5.70
N TYR A 99 1.63 -7.67 -6.14
CA TYR A 99 1.37 -7.08 -7.45
C TYR A 99 1.02 -5.61 -7.26
N VAL A 100 1.86 -4.71 -7.76
CA VAL A 100 1.56 -3.29 -7.74
C VAL A 100 0.67 -2.96 -8.93
N ASP A 101 -0.66 -2.97 -8.72
CA ASP A 101 -1.64 -2.80 -9.81
C ASP A 101 -1.64 -1.37 -10.39
N GLY A 102 -1.29 -0.38 -9.60
CA GLY A 102 -1.18 1.01 -10.03
C GLY A 102 -0.21 1.81 -9.17
N LEU A 103 -0.38 1.72 -7.86
CA LEU A 103 0.41 2.46 -6.89
C LEU A 103 0.58 1.67 -5.59
N ALA A 104 1.80 1.56 -5.11
CA ALA A 104 2.11 1.19 -3.74
C ALA A 104 2.95 2.31 -3.10
N ALA A 105 2.29 3.19 -2.34
CA ALA A 105 2.95 4.35 -1.75
C ALA A 105 2.96 4.29 -0.23
N SER A 106 4.03 4.82 0.41
CA SER A 106 4.10 4.96 1.88
C SER A 106 3.88 3.62 2.59
N ALA A 107 2.94 3.52 3.52
CA ALA A 107 2.61 2.27 4.23
C ALA A 107 2.28 1.10 3.27
N ALA A 108 1.69 1.36 2.10
CA ALA A 108 1.41 0.34 1.09
C ALA A 108 2.69 -0.21 0.45
N SER A 109 3.74 0.60 0.31
CA SER A 109 5.05 0.11 -0.13
C SER A 109 5.68 -0.81 0.91
N ILE A 110 5.55 -0.49 2.21
CA ILE A 110 6.02 -1.36 3.30
C ILE A 110 5.35 -2.73 3.22
N ILE A 111 4.04 -2.77 2.95
CA ILE A 111 3.29 -4.02 2.77
C ILE A 111 3.85 -4.84 1.60
N ALA A 112 4.10 -4.20 0.44
CA ALA A 112 4.68 -4.88 -0.72
C ALA A 112 6.02 -5.54 -0.38
N PHE A 113 6.87 -4.87 0.41
CA PHE A 113 8.17 -5.39 0.84
C PHE A 113 8.07 -6.49 1.90
N GLY A 114 6.89 -6.77 2.43
CA GLY A 114 6.60 -7.94 3.25
C GLY A 114 6.42 -9.25 2.47
N CYS A 115 6.21 -9.19 1.16
CA CYS A 115 6.03 -10.36 0.32
C CYS A 115 7.37 -10.95 -0.14
N ASP A 116 7.38 -12.26 -0.49
CA ASP A 116 8.57 -12.94 -1.02
C ASP A 116 9.00 -12.36 -2.38
N GLU A 117 8.03 -12.08 -3.25
CA GLU A 117 8.24 -11.48 -4.56
C GLU A 117 7.43 -10.19 -4.70
N ILE A 118 7.97 -9.23 -5.45
CA ILE A 118 7.30 -7.97 -5.79
C ILE A 118 7.29 -7.82 -7.30
N ILE A 119 6.13 -7.62 -7.89
CA ILE A 119 5.93 -7.42 -9.32
C ILE A 119 5.39 -6.02 -9.55
N ILE A 120 6.14 -5.22 -10.31
CA ILE A 120 5.78 -3.82 -10.60
C ILE A 120 5.77 -3.64 -12.11
N PRO A 121 4.61 -3.42 -12.74
CA PRO A 121 4.53 -3.06 -14.16
C PRO A 121 5.27 -1.76 -14.47
N SER A 122 5.70 -1.60 -15.71
CA SER A 122 6.39 -0.39 -16.17
C SER A 122 5.57 0.90 -16.06
N ASN A 123 4.24 0.78 -15.96
CA ASN A 123 3.29 1.89 -15.81
C ASN A 123 2.68 2.02 -14.40
N ALA A 124 3.09 1.17 -13.46
CA ALA A 124 2.75 1.27 -12.04
C ALA A 124 3.89 1.94 -11.25
N TYR A 125 3.58 2.39 -10.06
CA TYR A 125 4.52 3.18 -9.26
C TYR A 125 4.67 2.64 -7.84
N LEU A 126 5.91 2.66 -7.37
CA LEU A 126 6.29 2.50 -5.97
C LEU A 126 6.70 3.87 -5.43
N MET A 127 6.30 4.23 -4.22
CA MET A 127 6.79 5.45 -3.57
C MET A 127 7.21 5.17 -2.13
N ILE A 128 8.40 5.63 -1.79
CA ILE A 128 8.95 5.58 -0.44
C ILE A 128 9.26 6.99 0.04
N HIS A 129 8.97 7.26 1.31
CA HIS A 129 9.24 8.54 1.94
C HIS A 129 9.49 8.40 3.44
N ARG A 130 9.95 9.50 4.07
CA ARG A 130 10.14 9.58 5.52
C ARG A 130 8.81 9.51 6.26
N VAL A 131 8.85 9.01 7.49
CA VAL A 131 7.69 9.03 8.39
C VAL A 131 7.28 10.46 8.69
N SER A 132 5.98 10.73 8.65
CA SER A 132 5.42 12.02 9.02
C SER A 132 4.36 11.88 10.12
N CYS A 133 4.33 12.83 11.03
CA CYS A 133 3.29 12.90 12.05
C CYS A 133 2.87 14.35 12.29
N GLY A 134 1.72 14.54 12.91
CA GLY A 134 1.32 15.78 13.53
C GLY A 134 1.70 15.77 15.00
N ILE A 135 2.23 16.87 15.53
CA ILE A 135 2.54 17.03 16.94
C ILE A 135 2.13 18.41 17.44
N PHE A 136 1.67 18.48 18.66
CA PHE A 136 1.43 19.69 19.39
C PHE A 136 2.16 19.61 20.73
N GLY A 137 3.01 20.60 21.05
CA GLY A 137 3.84 20.59 22.25
C GLY A 137 4.79 21.78 22.34
N ASN A 138 5.71 21.70 23.30
CA ASN A 138 6.80 22.67 23.50
C ASN A 138 8.08 22.21 22.76
N ALA A 139 9.19 22.98 22.89
CA ALA A 139 10.44 22.70 22.22
C ALA A 139 11.03 21.31 22.57
N ASP A 140 10.92 20.90 23.83
CA ASP A 140 11.47 19.62 24.29
C ASP A 140 10.64 18.45 23.69
N ASP A 141 9.32 18.62 23.57
CA ASP A 141 8.43 17.65 22.92
C ASP A 141 8.79 17.47 21.43
N PHE A 142 9.08 18.56 20.73
CA PHE A 142 9.54 18.51 19.34
C PHE A 142 10.87 17.80 19.19
N LEU A 143 11.86 18.09 20.06
CA LEU A 143 13.17 17.43 20.02
C LEU A 143 13.03 15.92 20.25
N LYS A 144 12.23 15.53 21.24
CA LYS A 144 11.95 14.11 21.50
C LYS A 144 11.24 13.42 20.34
N GLN A 145 10.32 14.13 19.70
CA GLN A 145 9.61 13.57 18.54
C GLN A 145 10.54 13.36 17.35
N ILE A 146 11.53 14.24 17.13
CA ILE A 146 12.55 14.05 16.09
C ILE A 146 13.30 12.73 16.32
N GLU A 147 13.77 12.47 17.55
CA GLU A 147 14.46 11.22 17.87
C GLU A 147 13.58 9.97 17.63
N VAL A 148 12.28 10.07 17.91
CA VAL A 148 11.33 8.98 17.65
C VAL A 148 11.20 8.74 16.15
N LEU A 149 10.99 9.80 15.36
CA LEU A 149 10.85 9.69 13.91
C LEU A 149 12.11 9.08 13.27
N GLU A 150 13.30 9.50 13.68
CA GLU A 150 14.57 8.94 13.18
C GLU A 150 14.68 7.43 13.45
N LYS A 151 14.26 6.96 14.63
CA LYS A 151 14.23 5.53 14.96
C LYS A 151 13.22 4.75 14.11
N LEU A 152 12.03 5.34 13.86
CA LEU A 152 11.02 4.72 13.02
C LEU A 152 11.48 4.62 11.57
N GLU A 153 12.12 5.67 11.05
CA GLU A 153 12.69 5.68 9.71
C GLU A 153 13.78 4.63 9.54
N ASP A 154 14.65 4.49 10.54
CA ASP A 154 15.68 3.47 10.55
C ASP A 154 15.10 2.05 10.49
N GLY A 155 14.03 1.80 11.24
CA GLY A 155 13.29 0.54 11.22
C GLY A 155 12.64 0.24 9.87
N ILE A 156 12.03 1.25 9.22
CA ILE A 156 11.43 1.10 7.89
C ILE A 156 12.52 0.89 6.83
N ALA A 157 13.63 1.62 6.93
CA ALA A 157 14.75 1.45 6.01
C ALA A 157 15.30 0.01 6.02
N ASN A 158 15.31 -0.68 7.18
CA ASN A 158 15.67 -2.09 7.26
C ASN A 158 14.72 -2.97 6.41
N THR A 159 13.42 -2.68 6.41
CA THR A 159 12.44 -3.43 5.61
C THR A 159 12.74 -3.31 4.10
N TYR A 160 13.12 -2.13 3.64
CA TYR A 160 13.51 -1.92 2.24
C TYR A 160 14.88 -2.54 1.92
N GLU A 161 15.84 -2.45 2.86
CA GLU A 161 17.19 -2.99 2.71
C GLU A 161 17.20 -4.52 2.51
N GLU A 162 16.28 -5.25 3.15
CA GLU A 162 16.15 -6.70 2.98
C GLU A 162 15.94 -7.14 1.52
N LYS A 163 15.41 -6.25 0.69
CA LYS A 163 15.21 -6.48 -0.76
C LYS A 163 16.04 -5.54 -1.63
N ALA A 164 17.06 -4.91 -1.07
CA ALA A 164 17.98 -4.08 -1.84
C ALA A 164 18.84 -4.94 -2.77
N VAL A 165 19.08 -4.46 -3.99
CA VAL A 165 20.04 -5.12 -4.91
C VAL A 165 21.46 -4.89 -4.42
N GLU A 166 22.39 -5.73 -4.89
CA GLU A 166 23.80 -5.65 -4.52
C GLU A 166 24.38 -4.25 -4.76
N GLY A 167 25.03 -3.69 -3.75
CA GLY A 167 25.65 -2.36 -3.79
C GLY A 167 24.73 -1.21 -3.35
N VAL A 168 23.45 -1.42 -3.14
CA VAL A 168 22.56 -0.44 -2.54
C VAL A 168 22.66 -0.52 -1.02
N THR A 169 23.01 0.60 -0.38
CA THR A 169 23.18 0.68 1.06
C THR A 169 21.96 1.27 1.76
N LYS A 170 21.81 0.98 3.05
CA LYS A 170 20.77 1.58 3.89
C LYS A 170 20.81 3.13 3.86
N GLU A 171 21.99 3.71 3.81
CA GLU A 171 22.15 5.18 3.71
C GLU A 171 21.54 5.72 2.40
N GLN A 172 21.74 5.02 1.29
CA GLN A 172 21.10 5.37 0.02
C GLN A 172 19.58 5.26 0.12
N ILE A 173 19.04 4.21 0.77
CA ILE A 173 17.61 4.04 0.99
C ILE A 173 17.05 5.19 1.84
N LEU A 174 17.71 5.56 2.94
CA LEU A 174 17.32 6.71 3.77
C LEU A 174 17.30 8.02 2.97
N ASN A 175 18.27 8.21 2.05
CA ASN A 175 18.29 9.36 1.16
C ASN A 175 17.11 9.32 0.16
N LEU A 176 16.81 8.17 -0.42
CA LEU A 176 15.65 8.00 -1.30
C LEU A 176 14.33 8.29 -0.56
N MET A 177 14.21 7.85 0.70
CA MET A 177 13.07 8.18 1.56
C MET A 177 12.98 9.69 1.83
N LYS A 178 14.12 10.34 2.08
CA LYS A 178 14.20 11.79 2.32
C LYS A 178 13.74 12.62 1.11
N GLU A 179 14.05 12.15 -0.09
CA GLU A 179 13.67 12.79 -1.36
C GLU A 179 12.22 12.49 -1.77
N GLU A 180 11.45 11.69 -0.99
CA GLU A 180 10.12 11.23 -1.39
C GLU A 180 10.17 10.62 -2.80
N SER A 181 10.88 9.49 -2.93
CA SER A 181 11.22 8.94 -4.23
C SER A 181 10.10 8.12 -4.83
N TRP A 182 9.82 8.37 -6.09
CA TRP A 182 8.84 7.68 -6.91
C TRP A 182 9.53 6.87 -7.99
N PHE A 183 9.16 5.59 -8.12
CA PHE A 183 9.77 4.67 -9.08
C PHE A 183 8.68 3.99 -9.90
N ASN A 184 8.83 3.93 -11.21
CA ASN A 184 8.16 2.90 -12.00
C ASN A 184 8.88 1.55 -11.82
N GLY A 185 8.35 0.46 -12.40
CA GLY A 185 8.95 -0.86 -12.24
C GLY A 185 10.43 -0.93 -12.64
N GLN A 186 10.82 -0.28 -13.75
CA GLN A 186 12.20 -0.27 -14.24
C GLN A 186 13.13 0.57 -13.35
N GLU A 187 12.62 1.65 -12.78
CA GLU A 187 13.37 2.49 -11.83
C GLU A 187 13.53 1.80 -10.48
N ALA A 188 12.47 1.14 -9.98
CA ALA A 188 12.50 0.36 -8.75
C ALA A 188 13.53 -0.78 -8.80
N ALA A 189 13.61 -1.49 -9.94
CA ALA A 189 14.55 -2.58 -10.16
C ALA A 189 16.04 -2.17 -10.10
N LYS A 190 16.35 -0.87 -10.13
CA LYS A 190 17.73 -0.38 -9.94
C LYS A 190 18.15 -0.38 -8.47
N TYR A 191 17.19 -0.39 -7.56
CA TYR A 191 17.43 -0.29 -6.12
C TYR A 191 16.97 -1.53 -5.36
N PHE A 192 15.93 -2.23 -5.86
CA PHE A 192 15.26 -3.30 -5.15
C PHE A 192 15.08 -4.54 -6.03
N ASP A 193 15.12 -5.72 -5.41
CA ASP A 193 14.83 -7.01 -6.07
C ASP A 193 13.32 -7.10 -6.37
N VAL A 194 12.93 -6.48 -7.48
CA VAL A 194 11.56 -6.47 -8.00
C VAL A 194 11.52 -6.97 -9.43
N LYS A 195 10.43 -7.64 -9.80
CA LYS A 195 10.18 -8.09 -11.16
C LYS A 195 9.39 -7.04 -11.93
N VAL A 196 9.84 -6.72 -13.13
CA VAL A 196 9.12 -5.79 -14.03
C VAL A 196 8.20 -6.59 -14.93
N ASP A 197 6.90 -6.36 -14.88
CA ASP A 197 5.95 -6.94 -15.83
C ASP A 197 5.58 -5.93 -16.92
N GLU A 198 6.03 -6.19 -18.15
CA GLU A 198 5.74 -5.33 -19.32
C GLU A 198 4.36 -5.60 -19.94
N LYS A 199 3.69 -6.70 -19.56
CA LYS A 199 2.43 -7.16 -20.16
C LYS A 199 1.19 -6.85 -19.35
N ALA A 200 1.35 -6.34 -18.14
CA ALA A 200 0.23 -6.12 -17.24
C ALA A 200 -0.67 -4.97 -17.71
N ASN A 201 -1.94 -5.31 -17.97
CA ASN A 201 -3.00 -4.34 -18.23
C ASN A 201 -3.86 -4.23 -16.95
N PHE A 202 -3.50 -3.34 -16.03
CA PHE A 202 -4.26 -3.13 -14.80
C PHE A 202 -5.22 -1.95 -14.92
N VAL A 203 -6.38 -2.08 -14.27
CA VAL A 203 -7.39 -1.02 -14.21
C VAL A 203 -7.07 -0.11 -13.03
N ASN A 204 -6.51 1.06 -13.32
CA ASN A 204 -6.13 2.04 -12.31
C ASN A 204 -7.35 2.75 -11.74
N TYR A 205 -7.60 2.57 -10.44
CA TYR A 205 -8.48 3.45 -9.66
C TYR A 205 -7.62 4.25 -8.67
N VAL A 206 -7.67 5.57 -8.74
CA VAL A 206 -6.87 6.43 -7.87
C VAL A 206 -7.80 7.25 -6.97
N SER A 207 -7.69 7.08 -5.66
CA SER A 207 -8.31 7.96 -4.68
C SER A 207 -7.60 9.32 -4.65
N THR A 208 -8.32 10.40 -4.29
CA THR A 208 -7.88 11.78 -4.55
C THR A 208 -7.33 12.54 -3.34
N ASN A 209 -7.04 11.87 -2.23
CA ASN A 209 -6.45 12.53 -1.06
C ASN A 209 -4.94 12.66 -1.23
N GLN A 210 -4.51 13.82 -1.76
CA GLN A 210 -3.10 14.12 -1.98
C GLN A 210 -2.45 14.65 -0.71
N LYS A 211 -1.61 13.81 -0.07
CA LYS A 211 -0.75 14.20 1.06
C LYS A 211 0.73 14.34 0.66
N PHE A 212 1.09 14.09 -0.62
CA PHE A 212 2.48 14.01 -1.08
C PHE A 212 2.94 15.29 -1.79
N LYS A 213 4.22 15.64 -1.63
CA LYS A 213 4.81 16.90 -2.13
C LYS A 213 5.41 16.77 -3.53
N ASN A 214 6.02 15.63 -3.85
CA ASN A 214 6.83 15.45 -5.05
C ASN A 214 6.19 14.51 -6.09
N ILE A 215 4.86 14.54 -6.21
CA ILE A 215 4.14 13.69 -7.17
C ILE A 215 4.60 14.01 -8.60
N PRO A 216 5.09 13.02 -9.36
CA PRO A 216 5.47 13.22 -10.75
C PRO A 216 4.34 13.81 -11.59
N ARG A 217 4.64 14.77 -12.48
CA ARG A 217 3.63 15.50 -13.28
C ARG A 217 2.72 14.59 -14.10
N ASN A 218 3.25 13.49 -14.63
CA ASN A 218 2.48 12.50 -15.37
C ASN A 218 1.42 11.80 -14.50
N ILE A 219 1.71 11.56 -13.22
CA ILE A 219 0.75 11.01 -12.25
C ILE A 219 -0.25 12.07 -11.87
N LEU A 220 0.21 13.29 -11.56
CA LEU A 220 -0.64 14.41 -11.18
C LEU A 220 -1.67 14.74 -12.28
N ASN A 221 -1.25 14.73 -13.55
CA ASN A 221 -2.14 14.94 -14.69
C ASN A 221 -3.21 13.85 -14.76
N LYS A 222 -2.85 12.57 -14.63
CA LYS A 222 -3.82 11.44 -14.62
C LYS A 222 -4.85 11.58 -13.49
N ILE A 223 -4.42 12.03 -12.31
CA ILE A 223 -5.30 12.28 -11.15
C ILE A 223 -6.28 13.41 -11.47
N ASN A 224 -5.80 14.52 -12.02
CA ASN A 224 -6.62 15.69 -12.35
C ASN A 224 -7.62 15.38 -13.47
N ASP A 225 -7.22 14.64 -14.50
CA ASP A 225 -8.09 14.18 -15.59
C ASP A 225 -9.23 13.31 -15.04
N LYS A 226 -8.90 12.40 -14.11
CA LYS A 226 -9.90 11.52 -13.48
C LYS A 226 -10.86 12.27 -12.56
N LYS A 227 -10.39 13.29 -11.83
CA LYS A 227 -11.25 14.18 -11.05
C LYS A 227 -12.26 14.89 -11.95
N ALA A 228 -11.80 15.46 -13.05
CA ALA A 228 -12.66 16.16 -14.00
C ALA A 228 -13.71 15.22 -14.63
N GLU A 229 -13.35 13.96 -14.91
CA GLU A 229 -14.29 12.95 -15.42
C GLU A 229 -15.35 12.61 -14.36
N LEU A 230 -14.97 12.45 -13.09
CA LEU A 230 -15.89 12.15 -11.99
C LEU A 230 -16.84 13.32 -11.69
N GLU A 231 -16.37 14.56 -11.74
CA GLU A 231 -17.20 15.76 -11.58
C GLU A 231 -18.25 15.84 -12.70
N LYS A 232 -17.86 15.62 -13.96
CA LYS A 232 -18.80 15.56 -15.09
C LYS A 232 -19.86 14.48 -14.91
N LYS A 233 -19.49 13.30 -14.40
CA LYS A 233 -20.45 12.22 -14.12
C LYS A 233 -21.41 12.58 -12.99
N LYS A 234 -20.96 13.28 -11.95
CA LYS A 234 -21.84 13.78 -10.88
C LYS A 234 -22.83 14.80 -11.41
N GLU A 235 -22.41 15.77 -12.24
CA GLU A 235 -23.29 16.76 -12.84
C GLU A 235 -24.35 16.15 -13.77
N LEU A 236 -24.03 15.04 -14.48
CA LEU A 236 -24.99 14.33 -15.31
C LEU A 236 -26.08 13.61 -14.47
N ASN A 237 -25.68 13.02 -13.33
CA ASN A 237 -26.62 12.30 -12.46
C ASN A 237 -27.55 13.23 -11.65
N TRP A 238 -27.28 14.53 -11.58
CA TRP A 238 -28.17 15.51 -10.94
C TRP A 238 -29.22 16.09 -11.93
N LYS A 239 -29.18 15.72 -13.21
CA LYS A 239 -30.10 16.20 -14.25
C LYS A 239 -31.17 15.17 -14.65
N ILE A 240 -31.26 14.07 -13.92
CA ILE A 240 -32.29 13.06 -14.04
C ILE A 240 -33.11 13.04 -12.74
#